data_aa51c49df2ba5ae264052f68df583c7f
#
_entry.id   aa51c49df2ba5ae264052f68df583c7f
#
_cell.length_a   1.000
_cell.length_b   1.000
_cell.length_c   1.000
_cell.angle_alpha   90.00
_cell.angle_beta   90.00
_cell.angle_gamma   90.00
#
_symmetry.space_group_name_H-M   'P 1'
#
loop_
_entity.id
_entity.type
_entity.pdbx_description
1 polymer ?
#
loop_
_entity_poly.entity_id
_entity_poly.type
_entity_poly.pdbx_seq_one_letter_code
_entity_poly.pdbx_strand_id
1 'polypeptide(L)'
;MYRFTVVTLISTLTACGSSMDYYHSPNFNSSLNRFQHPDGDPSNKKPSELFAMMREFSKRKYDQSEQNGFPVEISEQNEISTFSDSVMWIGQSTILLNYKNGTVLTDPQFSNRASPLFFGGPKRVTPTPFEIEDLPNIDIVLISHNHYDHLDRSSIKDLVKHQPSIKFMVPLGLAQTLHKWGAVDVTELDWWQAVNFQEVEIQPTPVKHWSSRSLFDRNKSLWAGWMIKWDDFSFYFAGDSGYSSDFKETAKRLGNPTLAAIPIGAYEPRDFMKAAHMNPEEAVKAFEDLQAKYGVAIHWGTFKLTTERMDEPPDRLLRSLKDQRIPYDKFRALSHGEKWDAPFVKKM
;
A
#
# COMPACT_ATOMS: atom_id res chain seq x y z
N MET A 1 -19.62 -9.20 -70.02
CA MET A 1 -20.04 -8.03 -69.22
C MET A 1 -20.22 -8.50 -67.78
N TYR A 2 -19.19 -8.50 -66.95
CA TYR A 2 -19.29 -8.89 -65.54
C TYR A 2 -19.26 -7.61 -64.71
N ARG A 3 -20.32 -7.36 -63.93
CA ARG A 3 -20.38 -6.26 -62.97
C ARG A 3 -19.79 -6.75 -61.65
N PHE A 4 -18.66 -6.18 -61.23
CA PHE A 4 -18.13 -6.31 -59.89
C PHE A 4 -18.86 -5.33 -58.97
N THR A 5 -19.60 -5.86 -58.01
CA THR A 5 -20.16 -5.07 -56.90
C THR A 5 -19.10 -5.00 -55.78
N VAL A 6 -18.54 -3.82 -55.57
CA VAL A 6 -17.66 -3.55 -54.43
C VAL A 6 -18.56 -3.34 -53.21
N VAL A 7 -18.52 -4.27 -52.26
CA VAL A 7 -19.13 -4.12 -50.95
C VAL A 7 -18.10 -3.42 -50.05
N THR A 8 -18.32 -2.14 -49.79
CA THR A 8 -17.51 -1.37 -48.82
C THR A 8 -17.99 -1.69 -47.40
N LEU A 9 -17.23 -2.49 -46.67
CA LEU A 9 -17.45 -2.73 -45.25
C LEU A 9 -16.97 -1.51 -44.48
N ILE A 10 -17.89 -0.65 -44.06
CA ILE A 10 -17.61 0.43 -43.12
C ILE A 10 -17.63 -0.20 -41.71
N SER A 11 -16.43 -0.50 -41.17
CA SER A 11 -16.29 -0.84 -39.77
C SER A 11 -16.37 0.45 -38.95
N THR A 12 -17.52 0.72 -38.38
CA THR A 12 -17.67 1.75 -37.33
C THR A 12 -16.96 1.25 -36.09
N LEU A 13 -15.73 1.75 -35.89
CA LEU A 13 -15.07 1.72 -34.60
C LEU A 13 -15.81 2.68 -33.66
N THR A 14 -16.85 2.19 -33.01
CA THR A 14 -17.38 2.82 -31.80
C THR A 14 -16.34 2.66 -30.71
N ALA A 15 -15.51 3.68 -30.51
CA ALA A 15 -14.75 3.82 -29.27
C ALA A 15 -15.76 4.12 -28.14
N CYS A 16 -16.39 3.07 -27.62
CA CYS A 16 -17.03 3.12 -26.31
C CYS A 16 -15.93 3.32 -25.29
N GLY A 17 -15.77 4.55 -24.81
CA GLY A 17 -15.17 4.80 -23.52
C GLY A 17 -16.06 4.14 -22.47
N SER A 18 -15.83 2.86 -22.17
CA SER A 18 -16.51 2.18 -21.09
C SER A 18 -16.12 2.86 -19.79
N SER A 19 -17.03 3.62 -19.19
CA SER A 19 -17.04 3.76 -17.74
C SER A 19 -17.05 2.33 -17.21
N MET A 20 -15.98 1.89 -16.53
CA MET A 20 -15.97 0.55 -15.95
C MET A 20 -17.15 0.47 -15.01
N ASP A 21 -18.01 -0.52 -15.26
CA ASP A 21 -19.25 -0.69 -14.53
C ASP A 21 -18.97 -1.53 -13.27
N TYR A 22 -18.79 -0.87 -12.14
CA TYR A 22 -18.58 -1.52 -10.84
C TYR A 22 -19.87 -1.96 -10.15
N TYR A 23 -21.02 -1.86 -10.80
CA TYR A 23 -22.34 -2.23 -10.26
C TYR A 23 -22.43 -3.69 -9.81
N HIS A 24 -21.54 -4.56 -10.27
CA HIS A 24 -21.47 -5.96 -9.85
C HIS A 24 -20.70 -6.17 -8.55
N SER A 25 -19.96 -5.17 -8.08
CA SER A 25 -19.25 -5.26 -6.79
C SER A 25 -20.22 -5.09 -5.64
N PRO A 26 -20.28 -6.01 -4.66
CA PRO A 26 -21.08 -5.84 -3.45
C PRO A 26 -20.60 -4.67 -2.58
N ASN A 27 -19.38 -4.18 -2.83
CA ASN A 27 -18.75 -3.08 -2.10
C ASN A 27 -19.03 -1.71 -2.74
N PHE A 28 -19.70 -1.68 -3.91
CA PHE A 28 -20.03 -0.46 -4.63
C PHE A 28 -21.48 -0.04 -4.36
N ASN A 29 -21.67 1.14 -3.80
CA ASN A 29 -22.98 1.74 -3.61
C ASN A 29 -23.35 2.55 -4.86
N SER A 30 -24.24 2.02 -5.69
CA SER A 30 -24.66 2.65 -6.96
C SER A 30 -25.40 3.97 -6.76
N SER A 31 -26.18 4.13 -5.69
CA SER A 31 -26.89 5.37 -5.40
C SER A 31 -25.97 6.53 -4.99
N LEU A 32 -24.85 6.22 -4.37
CA LEU A 32 -23.81 7.19 -3.99
C LEU A 32 -22.67 7.26 -5.02
N ASN A 33 -22.66 6.35 -6.00
CA ASN A 33 -21.60 6.20 -7.02
C ASN A 33 -20.20 6.14 -6.39
N ARG A 34 -20.03 5.28 -5.35
CA ARG A 34 -18.79 5.09 -4.61
C ARG A 34 -18.71 3.75 -3.89
N PHE A 35 -17.49 3.31 -3.63
CA PHE A 35 -17.22 2.16 -2.77
C PHE A 35 -17.46 2.50 -1.29
N GLN A 36 -17.82 1.48 -0.51
CA GLN A 36 -18.09 1.63 0.93
C GLN A 36 -17.52 0.44 1.70
N HIS A 37 -17.00 0.72 2.89
CA HIS A 37 -16.67 -0.32 3.86
C HIS A 37 -17.92 -0.67 4.70
N PRO A 38 -18.15 -1.93 5.09
CA PRO A 38 -19.29 -2.32 5.91
C PRO A 38 -19.41 -1.54 7.23
N ASP A 39 -18.29 -1.21 7.87
CA ASP A 39 -18.23 -0.40 9.10
C ASP A 39 -18.40 1.11 8.87
N GLY A 40 -18.75 1.52 7.65
CA GLY A 40 -18.93 2.91 7.26
C GLY A 40 -17.68 3.57 6.69
N ASP A 41 -17.80 4.85 6.37
CA ASP A 41 -16.77 5.66 5.74
C ASP A 41 -15.93 6.40 6.80
N PRO A 42 -14.67 6.01 7.05
CA PRO A 42 -13.81 6.66 8.05
C PRO A 42 -13.46 8.11 7.71
N SER A 43 -13.59 8.50 6.44
CA SER A 43 -13.35 9.88 5.99
C SER A 43 -14.58 10.79 6.14
N ASN A 44 -15.74 10.29 6.58
CA ASN A 44 -16.95 11.09 6.79
C ASN A 44 -16.84 11.85 8.12
N LYS A 45 -16.14 12.99 8.10
CA LYS A 45 -15.88 13.83 9.27
C LYS A 45 -16.82 15.02 9.33
N LYS A 46 -17.25 15.36 10.53
CA LYS A 46 -18.04 16.58 10.78
C LYS A 46 -17.16 17.83 10.62
N PRO A 47 -17.71 18.98 10.23
CA PRO A 47 -16.96 20.24 10.15
C PRO A 47 -16.24 20.61 11.46
N SER A 48 -16.83 20.29 12.62
CA SER A 48 -16.21 20.51 13.93
C SER A 48 -14.96 19.67 14.17
N GLU A 49 -14.94 18.41 13.66
CA GLU A 49 -13.79 17.50 13.76
C GLU A 49 -12.66 17.99 12.84
N LEU A 50 -13.01 18.46 11.63
CA LEU A 50 -12.04 19.07 10.71
C LEU A 50 -11.40 20.32 11.30
N PHE A 51 -12.22 21.20 11.92
CA PHE A 51 -11.71 22.39 12.59
C PHE A 51 -10.81 22.04 13.78
N ALA A 52 -11.19 21.06 14.60
CA ALA A 52 -10.38 20.59 15.72
C ALA A 52 -9.03 20.04 15.22
N MET A 53 -9.04 19.24 14.16
CA MET A 53 -7.82 18.74 13.50
C MET A 53 -6.93 19.89 13.02
N MET A 54 -7.47 20.86 12.26
CA MET A 54 -6.71 22.02 11.79
C MET A 54 -6.07 22.80 12.93
N ARG A 55 -6.79 22.95 14.06
CA ARG A 55 -6.26 23.61 15.26
C ARG A 55 -5.11 22.82 15.87
N GLU A 56 -5.19 21.49 15.93
CA GLU A 56 -4.07 20.67 16.44
C GLU A 56 -2.86 20.73 15.49
N PHE A 57 -3.08 20.69 14.17
CA PHE A 57 -2.01 20.91 13.20
C PHE A 57 -1.33 22.28 13.35
N SER A 58 -2.09 23.33 13.65
CA SER A 58 -1.54 24.69 13.85
C SER A 58 -0.69 24.84 15.12
N LYS A 59 -0.89 23.98 16.12
CA LYS A 59 -0.11 23.95 17.36
C LYS A 59 1.14 23.09 17.25
N ARG A 60 1.28 22.35 16.16
CA ARG A 60 2.37 21.42 15.92
C ARG A 60 3.72 22.12 16.01
N LYS A 61 4.62 21.54 16.80
CA LYS A 61 6.02 21.93 16.82
C LYS A 61 6.83 20.99 15.93
N TYR A 62 7.74 21.54 15.14
CA TYR A 62 8.73 20.74 14.43
C TYR A 62 9.70 20.11 15.44
N ASP A 63 9.93 18.82 15.31
CA ASP A 63 10.93 18.13 16.10
C ASP A 63 12.22 17.88 15.28
N GLN A 64 13.26 17.40 15.96
CA GLN A 64 14.57 17.21 15.35
C GLN A 64 14.59 16.07 14.32
N SER A 65 13.73 15.05 14.50
CA SER A 65 13.59 13.95 13.55
C SER A 65 12.96 14.40 12.21
N GLU A 66 12.11 15.43 12.22
CA GLU A 66 11.56 16.03 11.02
C GLU A 66 12.60 16.83 10.20
N GLN A 67 13.66 17.31 10.84
CA GLN A 67 14.71 18.09 10.17
C GLN A 67 15.79 17.21 9.57
N ASN A 68 16.18 16.15 10.28
CA ASN A 68 17.35 15.33 9.96
C ASN A 68 16.97 14.00 9.27
N GLY A 69 15.70 13.58 9.33
CA GLY A 69 15.27 12.24 8.90
C GLY A 69 15.83 11.14 9.82
N PHE A 70 15.72 9.92 9.34
CA PHE A 70 16.20 8.72 10.03
C PHE A 70 17.43 8.15 9.32
N PRO A 71 18.24 7.34 10.01
CA PRO A 71 19.29 6.57 9.36
C PRO A 71 18.73 5.74 8.20
N VAL A 72 19.47 5.73 7.11
CA VAL A 72 19.16 4.95 5.92
C VAL A 72 20.28 3.94 5.71
N GLU A 73 19.93 2.68 5.60
CA GLU A 73 20.85 1.64 5.19
C GLU A 73 20.95 1.63 3.68
N ILE A 74 22.11 2.03 3.16
CA ILE A 74 22.37 2.05 1.72
C ILE A 74 23.03 0.73 1.36
N SER A 75 22.30 -0.12 0.65
CA SER A 75 22.86 -1.34 0.08
C SER A 75 23.61 -1.02 -1.21
N GLU A 76 24.74 -1.68 -1.46
CA GLU A 76 25.40 -1.59 -2.75
C GLU A 76 24.53 -2.23 -3.84
N GLN A 77 24.60 -1.71 -5.07
CA GLN A 77 23.79 -2.19 -6.21
C GLN A 77 23.90 -3.71 -6.42
N ASN A 78 25.08 -4.30 -6.16
CA ASN A 78 25.29 -5.74 -6.23
C ASN A 78 24.48 -6.51 -5.16
N GLU A 79 24.27 -5.96 -3.99
CA GLU A 79 23.48 -6.56 -2.92
C GLU A 79 21.99 -6.53 -3.24
N ILE A 80 21.52 -5.46 -3.89
CA ILE A 80 20.12 -5.31 -4.32
C ILE A 80 19.84 -6.27 -5.48
N SER A 81 20.77 -6.42 -6.44
CA SER A 81 20.62 -7.33 -7.58
C SER A 81 20.64 -8.81 -7.20
N THR A 82 21.28 -9.17 -6.08
CA THR A 82 21.32 -10.52 -5.51
C THR A 82 20.32 -10.73 -4.37
N PHE A 83 19.35 -9.82 -4.24
CA PHE A 83 18.33 -9.87 -3.21
C PHE A 83 17.49 -11.16 -3.35
N SER A 84 17.52 -12.01 -2.35
CA SER A 84 16.82 -13.30 -2.36
C SER A 84 16.26 -13.64 -0.99
N ASP A 85 15.09 -14.27 -0.98
CA ASP A 85 14.41 -14.76 0.21
C ASP A 85 14.46 -13.81 1.42
N SER A 86 14.11 -12.55 1.18
CA SER A 86 14.24 -11.47 2.16
C SER A 86 13.18 -10.40 1.94
N VAL A 87 13.02 -9.57 2.94
CA VAL A 87 12.19 -8.36 2.89
C VAL A 87 13.04 -7.14 3.19
N MET A 88 12.80 -6.04 2.46
CA MET A 88 13.41 -4.74 2.70
C MET A 88 12.33 -3.69 2.80
N TRP A 89 12.41 -2.84 3.82
CA TRP A 89 11.55 -1.66 3.91
C TRP A 89 12.23 -0.45 3.28
N ILE A 90 11.70 0.02 2.16
CA ILE A 90 12.26 1.17 1.43
C ILE A 90 11.83 2.49 2.07
N GLY A 91 10.63 2.52 2.63
CA GLY A 91 10.04 3.68 3.30
C GLY A 91 8.56 3.81 3.03
N GLN A 92 7.83 4.56 3.82
CA GLN A 92 6.36 4.69 3.81
C GLN A 92 5.70 3.31 3.82
N SER A 93 4.96 2.93 2.80
CA SER A 93 4.37 1.60 2.62
C SER A 93 5.05 0.80 1.50
N THR A 94 6.25 1.23 1.08
CA THR A 94 7.03 0.56 0.03
C THR A 94 7.88 -0.54 0.65
N ILE A 95 7.50 -1.79 0.38
CA ILE A 95 8.23 -3.01 0.74
C ILE A 95 8.73 -3.67 -0.55
N LEU A 96 9.99 -4.04 -0.57
CA LEU A 96 10.56 -4.96 -1.54
C LEU A 96 10.65 -6.34 -0.88
N LEU A 97 9.92 -7.31 -1.42
CA LEU A 97 9.94 -8.70 -0.98
C LEU A 97 10.41 -9.57 -2.13
N ASN A 98 11.38 -10.42 -1.87
CA ASN A 98 11.74 -11.51 -2.78
C ASN A 98 11.53 -12.84 -2.06
N TYR A 99 10.89 -13.79 -2.73
CA TYR A 99 10.71 -15.14 -2.25
C TYR A 99 10.63 -16.12 -3.43
N LYS A 100 11.50 -17.14 -3.44
CA LYS A 100 11.53 -18.19 -4.48
C LYS A 100 11.50 -17.62 -5.91
N ASN A 101 12.37 -16.68 -6.22
CA ASN A 101 12.46 -16.00 -7.52
C ASN A 101 11.23 -15.13 -7.90
N GLY A 102 10.28 -14.91 -6.99
CA GLY A 102 9.19 -13.96 -7.18
C GLY A 102 9.47 -12.66 -6.42
N THR A 103 9.50 -11.54 -7.12
CA THR A 103 9.79 -10.22 -6.54
C THR A 103 8.54 -9.36 -6.52
N VAL A 104 8.17 -8.91 -5.33
CA VAL A 104 6.98 -8.09 -5.08
C VAL A 104 7.39 -6.73 -4.55
N LEU A 105 6.83 -5.66 -5.12
CA LEU A 105 6.96 -4.30 -4.63
C LEU A 105 5.58 -3.76 -4.22
N THR A 106 5.45 -3.20 -3.02
CA THR A 106 4.20 -2.62 -2.54
C THR A 106 4.25 -1.10 -2.62
N ASP A 107 3.14 -0.45 -2.98
CA ASP A 107 2.91 0.99 -2.96
C ASP A 107 4.18 1.82 -3.27
N PRO A 108 4.74 1.73 -4.48
CA PRO A 108 6.02 2.35 -4.82
C PRO A 108 5.91 3.88 -4.76
N GLN A 109 6.58 4.45 -3.74
CA GLN A 109 6.62 5.88 -3.50
C GLN A 109 8.08 6.33 -3.34
N PHE A 110 8.67 6.86 -4.43
CA PHE A 110 10.05 7.33 -4.49
C PHE A 110 10.15 8.85 -4.62
N SER A 111 9.04 9.54 -4.89
CA SER A 111 9.03 11.00 -5.01
C SER A 111 9.36 11.72 -3.71
N ASN A 112 9.90 12.92 -3.85
CA ASN A 112 10.21 13.82 -2.73
C ASN A 112 8.98 14.41 -2.03
N ARG A 113 7.77 14.15 -2.55
CA ARG A 113 6.51 14.63 -1.95
C ARG A 113 5.37 13.63 -2.17
N ALA A 114 4.56 13.48 -1.14
CA ALA A 114 3.26 12.82 -1.22
C ALA A 114 2.20 13.85 -1.65
N SER A 115 2.26 14.30 -2.92
CA SER A 115 1.43 15.42 -3.39
C SER A 115 1.32 15.45 -4.92
N PRO A 116 0.21 15.99 -5.47
CA PRO A 116 0.12 16.30 -6.90
C PRO A 116 0.98 17.51 -7.31
N LEU A 117 1.43 18.29 -6.33
CA LEU A 117 2.16 19.55 -6.54
C LEU A 117 3.64 19.37 -6.18
N PHE A 118 4.54 19.77 -7.06
CA PHE A 118 5.99 19.68 -6.83
C PHE A 118 6.49 20.64 -5.71
N PHE A 119 5.72 21.69 -5.39
CA PHE A 119 6.08 22.72 -4.40
C PHE A 119 5.26 22.66 -3.11
N GLY A 120 4.22 21.84 -3.05
CA GLY A 120 3.27 21.78 -1.91
C GLY A 120 3.01 20.36 -1.41
N GLY A 121 2.37 20.25 -0.26
CA GLY A 121 2.05 18.97 0.39
C GLY A 121 3.21 18.36 1.17
N PRO A 122 3.00 17.20 1.80
CA PRO A 122 3.99 16.54 2.65
C PRO A 122 5.29 16.27 1.90
N LYS A 123 6.41 16.77 2.45
CA LYS A 123 7.75 16.53 1.91
C LYS A 123 8.31 15.26 2.54
N ARG A 124 9.06 14.49 1.75
CA ARG A 124 9.84 13.36 2.25
C ARG A 124 10.89 13.86 3.25
N VAL A 125 10.92 13.26 4.41
CA VAL A 125 11.87 13.59 5.50
C VAL A 125 13.08 12.65 5.43
N THR A 126 12.82 11.34 5.30
CA THR A 126 13.87 10.34 5.13
C THR A 126 14.00 9.97 3.65
N PRO A 127 15.18 10.11 3.03
CA PRO A 127 15.38 9.77 1.63
C PRO A 127 15.17 8.27 1.36
N THR A 128 14.98 7.92 0.10
CA THR A 128 15.00 6.53 -0.36
C THR A 128 16.41 5.96 -0.25
N PRO A 129 16.58 4.67 0.05
CA PRO A 129 17.91 4.04 0.17
C PRO A 129 18.62 3.92 -1.18
N PHE A 130 17.87 3.95 -2.29
CA PHE A 130 18.36 3.86 -3.67
C PHE A 130 17.30 4.40 -4.64
N GLU A 131 17.64 4.50 -5.89
CA GLU A 131 16.74 4.97 -6.95
C GLU A 131 15.98 3.77 -7.58
N ILE A 132 14.94 4.08 -8.38
CA ILE A 132 14.12 3.03 -9.05
C ILE A 132 14.96 2.19 -10.02
N GLU A 133 15.94 2.80 -10.64
CA GLU A 133 16.87 2.14 -11.59
C GLU A 133 17.72 1.05 -10.94
N ASP A 134 17.94 1.13 -9.63
CA ASP A 134 18.72 0.17 -8.85
C ASP A 134 17.89 -1.04 -8.40
N LEU A 135 16.56 -0.99 -8.56
CA LEU A 135 15.67 -2.09 -8.17
C LEU A 135 15.97 -3.37 -8.97
N PRO A 136 15.89 -4.55 -8.33
CA PRO A 136 15.93 -5.81 -9.06
C PRO A 136 14.74 -5.92 -10.02
N ASN A 137 14.72 -6.97 -10.83
CA ASN A 137 13.55 -7.24 -11.67
C ASN A 137 12.31 -7.47 -10.79
N ILE A 138 11.25 -6.67 -11.00
CA ILE A 138 10.01 -6.74 -10.25
C ILE A 138 8.98 -7.51 -11.07
N ASP A 139 8.43 -8.58 -10.50
CA ASP A 139 7.37 -9.36 -11.13
C ASP A 139 6.00 -8.74 -10.89
N ILE A 140 5.74 -8.32 -9.64
CA ILE A 140 4.44 -7.85 -9.19
C ILE A 140 4.58 -6.54 -8.43
N VAL A 141 3.74 -5.56 -8.80
CA VAL A 141 3.49 -4.37 -7.98
C VAL A 141 2.09 -4.44 -7.40
N LEU A 142 1.98 -4.34 -6.08
CA LEU A 142 0.71 -4.22 -5.36
C LEU A 142 0.43 -2.77 -5.04
N ILE A 143 -0.75 -2.28 -5.35
CA ILE A 143 -1.24 -0.96 -4.93
C ILE A 143 -2.37 -1.15 -3.93
N SER A 144 -2.24 -0.56 -2.74
CA SER A 144 -3.29 -0.63 -1.73
C SER A 144 -4.46 0.31 -2.01
N HIS A 145 -4.17 1.55 -2.34
CA HIS A 145 -5.17 2.58 -2.64
C HIS A 145 -4.53 3.79 -3.35
N ASN A 146 -5.32 4.82 -3.63
CA ASN A 146 -4.89 5.91 -4.50
C ASN A 146 -4.37 7.17 -3.80
N HIS A 147 -4.14 7.21 -2.49
CA HIS A 147 -3.53 8.37 -1.84
C HIS A 147 -2.13 8.64 -2.38
N TYR A 148 -1.66 9.89 -2.28
CA TYR A 148 -0.41 10.33 -2.91
C TYR A 148 0.86 9.75 -2.28
N ASP A 149 0.78 9.28 -1.07
CA ASP A 149 1.86 8.62 -0.33
C ASP A 149 1.91 7.09 -0.56
N HIS A 150 0.99 6.54 -1.39
CA HIS A 150 0.93 5.14 -1.80
C HIS A 150 0.99 4.98 -3.31
N LEU A 151 0.16 5.69 -4.06
CA LEU A 151 0.14 5.65 -5.51
C LEU A 151 0.83 6.90 -6.08
N ASP A 152 2.14 6.83 -6.26
CA ASP A 152 2.93 7.92 -6.82
C ASP A 152 3.07 7.81 -8.34
N ARG A 153 2.61 8.85 -9.04
CA ARG A 153 2.63 8.91 -10.50
C ARG A 153 4.04 8.81 -11.08
N SER A 154 5.01 9.49 -10.48
CA SER A 154 6.37 9.49 -10.99
C SER A 154 6.99 8.12 -10.84
N SER A 155 6.86 7.51 -9.66
CA SER A 155 7.37 6.16 -9.41
C SER A 155 6.79 5.12 -10.36
N ILE A 156 5.46 5.15 -10.62
CA ILE A 156 4.84 4.23 -11.59
C ILE A 156 5.42 4.45 -13.01
N LYS A 157 5.57 5.71 -13.43
CA LYS A 157 6.10 6.00 -14.77
C LYS A 157 7.55 5.56 -14.92
N ASP A 158 8.35 5.78 -13.90
CA ASP A 158 9.76 5.40 -13.93
C ASP A 158 9.91 3.87 -13.86
N LEU A 159 9.13 3.17 -13.03
CA LEU A 159 9.07 1.70 -13.02
C LEU A 159 8.71 1.14 -14.40
N VAL A 160 7.65 1.62 -15.02
CA VAL A 160 7.20 1.13 -16.34
C VAL A 160 8.23 1.42 -17.43
N LYS A 161 8.92 2.56 -17.35
CA LYS A 161 9.99 2.92 -18.28
C LYS A 161 11.17 1.94 -18.20
N HIS A 162 11.56 1.55 -17.00
CA HIS A 162 12.72 0.66 -16.79
C HIS A 162 12.35 -0.82 -16.86
N GLN A 163 11.14 -1.19 -16.48
CA GLN A 163 10.66 -2.57 -16.39
C GLN A 163 9.23 -2.69 -16.94
N PRO A 164 9.02 -2.67 -18.27
CA PRO A 164 7.69 -2.61 -18.87
C PRO A 164 6.85 -3.88 -18.72
N SER A 165 7.44 -4.98 -18.27
CA SER A 165 6.78 -6.29 -18.07
C SER A 165 6.17 -6.46 -16.67
N ILE A 166 6.30 -5.48 -15.79
CA ILE A 166 5.72 -5.53 -14.44
C ILE A 166 4.21 -5.76 -14.50
N LYS A 167 3.73 -6.70 -13.69
CA LYS A 167 2.31 -6.89 -13.47
C LYS A 167 1.82 -6.07 -12.27
N PHE A 168 0.85 -5.18 -12.52
CA PHE A 168 0.23 -4.38 -11.48
C PHE A 168 -1.06 -5.05 -11.01
N MET A 169 -1.17 -5.31 -9.71
CA MET A 169 -2.40 -5.74 -9.03
C MET A 169 -2.95 -4.57 -8.25
N VAL A 170 -4.18 -4.18 -8.55
CA VAL A 170 -4.77 -2.96 -8.00
C VAL A 170 -6.23 -3.18 -7.59
N PRO A 171 -6.76 -2.44 -6.62
CA PRO A 171 -8.18 -2.44 -6.33
C PRO A 171 -9.00 -1.85 -7.48
N LEU A 172 -10.28 -2.19 -7.56
CA LEU A 172 -11.22 -1.68 -8.56
C LEU A 172 -11.15 -0.14 -8.67
N GLY A 173 -11.15 0.37 -9.89
CA GLY A 173 -11.15 1.81 -10.18
C GLY A 173 -9.79 2.43 -10.44
N LEU A 174 -8.69 1.67 -10.43
CA LEU A 174 -7.34 2.20 -10.60
C LEU A 174 -6.69 1.88 -11.95
N ALA A 175 -7.10 0.84 -12.67
CA ALA A 175 -6.44 0.41 -13.90
C ALA A 175 -6.37 1.52 -14.94
N GLN A 176 -7.44 2.27 -15.16
CA GLN A 176 -7.44 3.37 -16.13
C GLN A 176 -6.38 4.44 -15.80
N THR A 177 -6.15 4.69 -14.51
CA THR A 177 -5.14 5.65 -14.04
C THR A 177 -3.74 5.14 -14.34
N LEU A 178 -3.46 3.88 -14.04
CA LEU A 178 -2.16 3.26 -14.29
C LEU A 178 -1.88 3.15 -15.81
N HIS A 179 -2.87 2.75 -16.62
CA HIS A 179 -2.74 2.73 -18.08
C HIS A 179 -2.40 4.11 -18.66
N LYS A 180 -3.02 5.20 -18.16
CA LYS A 180 -2.66 6.59 -18.54
C LYS A 180 -1.22 6.95 -18.16
N TRP A 181 -0.62 6.26 -17.20
CA TRP A 181 0.78 6.47 -16.80
C TRP A 181 1.77 5.53 -17.47
N GLY A 182 1.26 4.63 -18.33
CA GLY A 182 2.07 3.76 -19.18
C GLY A 182 2.10 2.29 -18.76
N ALA A 183 1.47 1.91 -17.65
CA ALA A 183 1.39 0.50 -17.25
C ALA A 183 0.54 -0.30 -18.26
N VAL A 184 1.07 -1.43 -18.73
CA VAL A 184 0.43 -2.27 -19.75
C VAL A 184 -0.37 -3.40 -19.11
N ASP A 185 0.24 -4.16 -18.21
CA ASP A 185 -0.38 -5.30 -17.54
C ASP A 185 -0.91 -4.90 -16.16
N VAL A 186 -2.21 -4.56 -16.11
CA VAL A 186 -2.90 -4.13 -14.89
C VAL A 186 -4.12 -5.00 -14.67
N THR A 187 -4.20 -5.64 -13.51
CA THR A 187 -5.35 -6.43 -13.08
C THR A 187 -6.06 -5.74 -11.92
N GLU A 188 -7.33 -5.39 -12.12
CA GLU A 188 -8.21 -4.88 -11.06
C GLU A 188 -8.91 -6.03 -10.35
N LEU A 189 -8.97 -5.98 -9.02
CA LEU A 189 -9.61 -6.99 -8.19
C LEU A 189 -10.52 -6.35 -7.13
N ASP A 190 -11.64 -7.00 -6.87
CA ASP A 190 -12.50 -6.70 -5.72
C ASP A 190 -12.03 -7.49 -4.49
N TRP A 191 -12.43 -7.06 -3.29
CA TRP A 191 -12.15 -7.79 -2.05
C TRP A 191 -12.55 -9.26 -2.17
N TRP A 192 -11.68 -10.13 -1.71
CA TRP A 192 -11.82 -11.58 -1.72
C TRP A 192 -11.77 -12.26 -3.08
N GLN A 193 -11.59 -11.50 -4.16
CA GLN A 193 -11.40 -12.06 -5.50
C GLN A 193 -9.95 -12.54 -5.66
N ALA A 194 -9.76 -13.83 -5.86
CA ALA A 194 -8.44 -14.43 -6.04
C ALA A 194 -8.02 -14.46 -7.50
N VAL A 195 -6.73 -14.29 -7.73
CA VAL A 195 -6.08 -14.53 -9.03
C VAL A 195 -4.77 -15.27 -8.82
N ASN A 196 -4.46 -16.19 -9.72
CA ASN A 196 -3.16 -16.83 -9.77
C ASN A 196 -2.28 -16.13 -10.80
N PHE A 197 -1.05 -15.85 -10.42
CA PHE A 197 -0.02 -15.35 -11.31
C PHE A 197 1.29 -16.09 -11.02
N GLN A 198 1.83 -16.76 -12.03
CA GLN A 198 2.93 -17.71 -11.84
C GLN A 198 2.57 -18.75 -10.75
N GLU A 199 3.40 -18.89 -9.70
CA GLU A 199 3.21 -19.85 -8.62
C GLU A 199 2.58 -19.23 -7.35
N VAL A 200 1.95 -18.03 -7.48
CA VAL A 200 1.37 -17.32 -6.34
C VAL A 200 -0.12 -17.06 -6.50
N GLU A 201 -0.88 -17.25 -5.44
CA GLU A 201 -2.25 -16.77 -5.31
C GLU A 201 -2.23 -15.37 -4.70
N ILE A 202 -2.92 -14.42 -5.34
CA ILE A 202 -2.98 -13.02 -4.94
C ILE A 202 -4.44 -12.65 -4.68
N GLN A 203 -4.71 -12.07 -3.52
CA GLN A 203 -6.07 -11.78 -3.10
C GLN A 203 -6.15 -10.48 -2.30
N PRO A 204 -6.91 -9.47 -2.77
CA PRO A 204 -7.17 -8.27 -1.99
C PRO A 204 -8.14 -8.57 -0.84
N THR A 205 -7.93 -7.90 0.28
CA THR A 205 -8.74 -8.03 1.49
C THR A 205 -9.32 -6.68 1.90
N PRO A 206 -10.48 -6.64 2.55
CA PRO A 206 -10.98 -5.41 3.15
C PRO A 206 -10.00 -4.91 4.22
N VAL A 207 -9.90 -3.59 4.29
CA VAL A 207 -9.25 -2.84 5.36
C VAL A 207 -10.05 -1.58 5.62
N LYS A 208 -10.01 -1.07 6.84
CA LYS A 208 -10.80 0.10 7.23
C LYS A 208 -10.10 1.40 6.84
N HIS A 209 -10.26 1.79 5.57
CA HIS A 209 -9.66 2.98 5.00
C HIS A 209 -10.58 3.63 3.98
N TRP A 210 -10.05 4.45 3.08
CA TRP A 210 -10.76 5.18 2.04
C TRP A 210 -9.83 5.55 0.88
N SER A 211 -10.38 6.10 -0.20
CA SER A 211 -9.60 6.52 -1.36
C SER A 211 -9.98 7.92 -1.84
N SER A 212 -9.01 8.71 -2.24
CA SER A 212 -9.19 10.00 -2.94
C SER A 212 -7.87 10.58 -3.45
N ARG A 213 -7.92 11.27 -4.58
CA ARG A 213 -6.81 12.11 -5.11
C ARG A 213 -7.26 13.53 -5.42
N SER A 214 -8.58 13.80 -5.35
CA SER A 214 -9.17 15.10 -5.64
C SER A 214 -10.37 15.34 -4.73
N LEU A 215 -10.93 16.54 -4.80
CA LEU A 215 -12.16 16.88 -4.05
C LEU A 215 -13.41 16.15 -4.57
N PHE A 216 -13.32 15.49 -5.76
CA PHE A 216 -14.49 14.95 -6.46
C PHE A 216 -14.46 13.43 -6.68
N ASP A 217 -13.38 12.74 -6.28
CA ASP A 217 -13.18 11.32 -6.53
C ASP A 217 -13.16 10.44 -5.27
N ARG A 218 -13.62 10.98 -4.14
CA ARG A 218 -13.69 10.26 -2.88
C ARG A 218 -14.41 8.93 -3.02
N ASN A 219 -13.71 7.84 -2.66
CA ASN A 219 -14.18 6.45 -2.72
C ASN A 219 -14.68 6.02 -4.12
N LYS A 220 -14.19 6.67 -5.19
CA LYS A 220 -14.49 6.23 -6.56
C LYS A 220 -13.58 5.09 -7.04
N SER A 221 -12.52 4.81 -6.33
CA SER A 221 -11.76 3.56 -6.41
C SER A 221 -11.87 2.82 -5.09
N LEU A 222 -11.75 1.52 -5.14
CA LEU A 222 -11.65 0.68 -3.96
C LEU A 222 -10.27 0.84 -3.32
N TRP A 223 -10.10 0.36 -2.10
CA TRP A 223 -8.84 0.24 -1.35
C TRP A 223 -8.74 -1.16 -0.77
N ALA A 224 -7.54 -1.66 -0.53
CA ALA A 224 -7.35 -3.03 -0.08
C ALA A 224 -6.05 -3.24 0.69
N GLY A 225 -6.06 -4.18 1.63
CA GLY A 225 -4.89 -4.97 1.96
C GLY A 225 -4.71 -6.11 0.94
N TRP A 226 -3.59 -6.79 0.97
CA TRP A 226 -3.28 -7.86 0.03
C TRP A 226 -2.73 -9.09 0.75
N MET A 227 -3.23 -10.26 0.42
CA MET A 227 -2.63 -11.54 0.77
C MET A 227 -2.01 -12.15 -0.49
N ILE A 228 -0.72 -12.49 -0.41
CA ILE A 228 -0.02 -13.28 -1.42
C ILE A 228 0.37 -14.61 -0.78
N LYS A 229 0.11 -15.70 -1.48
CA LYS A 229 0.44 -17.04 -0.99
C LYS A 229 1.27 -17.80 -2.02
N TRP A 230 2.40 -18.29 -1.55
CA TRP A 230 3.16 -19.40 -2.14
C TRP A 230 2.77 -20.68 -1.40
N ASP A 231 3.24 -21.82 -1.84
CA ASP A 231 2.91 -23.12 -1.21
C ASP A 231 3.31 -23.19 0.28
N ASP A 232 4.42 -22.56 0.66
CA ASP A 232 5.03 -22.68 2.01
C ASP A 232 5.28 -21.32 2.68
N PHE A 233 4.92 -20.23 2.05
CA PHE A 233 5.06 -18.87 2.55
C PHE A 233 3.84 -18.01 2.18
N SER A 234 3.48 -17.08 3.04
CA SER A 234 2.45 -16.10 2.73
C SER A 234 2.82 -14.72 3.26
N PHE A 235 2.53 -13.70 2.46
CA PHE A 235 2.78 -12.31 2.78
C PHE A 235 1.45 -11.55 2.82
N TYR A 236 1.20 -10.86 3.92
CA TYR A 236 0.08 -9.92 4.04
C TYR A 236 0.60 -8.49 4.06
N PHE A 237 0.09 -7.68 3.15
CA PHE A 237 0.34 -6.23 3.10
C PHE A 237 -0.96 -5.51 3.49
N ALA A 238 -0.96 -4.82 4.63
CA ALA A 238 -2.17 -4.15 5.12
C ALA A 238 -2.54 -2.90 4.33
N GLY A 239 -1.57 -2.24 3.65
CA GLY A 239 -1.76 -0.87 3.20
C GLY A 239 -2.04 0.04 4.39
N ASP A 240 -2.99 0.97 4.24
CA ASP A 240 -3.48 1.79 5.34
C ASP A 240 -4.79 1.25 5.90
N SER A 241 -4.91 1.26 7.23
CA SER A 241 -6.10 0.81 7.93
C SER A 241 -6.24 1.38 9.33
N GLY A 242 -7.45 1.74 9.72
CA GLY A 242 -7.84 1.74 11.12
C GLY A 242 -7.99 0.30 11.64
N TYR A 243 -7.91 0.11 12.94
CA TYR A 243 -8.15 -1.21 13.52
C TYR A 243 -9.62 -1.64 13.34
N SER A 244 -9.82 -2.87 12.85
CA SER A 244 -11.14 -3.45 12.57
C SER A 244 -11.11 -4.99 12.70
N SER A 245 -12.27 -5.61 12.60
CA SER A 245 -12.40 -7.07 12.56
C SER A 245 -11.90 -7.70 11.25
N ASP A 246 -11.55 -6.90 10.25
CA ASP A 246 -11.07 -7.38 8.95
C ASP A 246 -9.82 -8.23 9.08
N PHE A 247 -8.93 -7.92 10.03
CA PHE A 247 -7.71 -8.70 10.27
C PHE A 247 -8.04 -10.12 10.72
N LYS A 248 -9.01 -10.28 11.63
CA LYS A 248 -9.50 -11.62 12.07
C LYS A 248 -10.19 -12.36 10.94
N GLU A 249 -11.02 -11.67 10.16
CA GLU A 249 -11.73 -12.27 9.04
C GLU A 249 -10.76 -12.68 7.93
N THR A 250 -9.71 -11.91 7.70
CA THR A 250 -8.63 -12.24 6.77
C THR A 250 -7.91 -13.52 7.19
N ALA A 251 -7.47 -13.61 8.45
CA ALA A 251 -6.83 -14.83 8.97
C ALA A 251 -7.76 -16.05 8.87
N LYS A 252 -9.04 -15.88 9.22
CA LYS A 252 -10.05 -16.94 9.16
C LYS A 252 -10.28 -17.45 7.73
N ARG A 253 -10.34 -16.56 6.73
CA ARG A 253 -10.62 -16.95 5.33
C ARG A 253 -9.39 -17.42 4.59
N LEU A 254 -8.26 -16.75 4.80
CA LEU A 254 -7.08 -16.93 3.96
C LEU A 254 -5.93 -17.68 4.66
N GLY A 255 -6.07 -17.93 5.96
CA GLY A 255 -5.01 -18.48 6.80
C GLY A 255 -4.11 -17.41 7.39
N ASN A 256 -3.24 -17.82 8.28
CA ASN A 256 -2.36 -16.94 9.04
C ASN A 256 -1.12 -16.59 8.19
N PRO A 257 -0.80 -15.31 7.95
CA PRO A 257 0.34 -14.96 7.12
C PRO A 257 1.66 -15.32 7.81
N THR A 258 2.63 -15.74 7.01
CA THR A 258 4.00 -15.95 7.48
C THR A 258 4.64 -14.62 7.83
N LEU A 259 4.43 -13.59 6.98
CA LEU A 259 4.91 -12.24 7.19
C LEU A 259 3.76 -11.25 6.96
N ALA A 260 3.63 -10.24 7.83
CA ALA A 260 2.67 -9.15 7.67
C ALA A 260 3.36 -7.78 7.71
N ALA A 261 3.11 -6.94 6.71
CA ALA A 261 3.48 -5.53 6.72
C ALA A 261 2.31 -4.70 7.26
N ILE A 262 2.48 -4.08 8.43
CA ILE A 262 1.40 -3.44 9.20
C ILE A 262 1.75 -1.98 9.50
N PRO A 263 0.85 -1.01 9.21
CA PRO A 263 1.10 0.40 9.45
C PRO A 263 1.09 0.73 10.95
N ILE A 264 2.02 1.62 11.37
CA ILE A 264 2.15 2.08 12.75
C ILE A 264 2.16 3.59 12.91
N GLY A 265 2.04 4.36 11.83
CA GLY A 265 2.11 5.83 11.80
C GLY A 265 0.84 6.50 11.33
N ALA A 266 0.87 7.83 11.27
CA ALA A 266 -0.24 8.70 10.89
C ALA A 266 -1.48 8.58 11.78
N TYR A 267 -1.29 8.46 13.11
CA TYR A 267 -2.37 8.16 14.06
C TYR A 267 -2.86 9.35 14.89
N GLU A 268 -2.17 10.49 14.91
CA GLU A 268 -2.61 11.67 15.68
C GLU A 268 -3.13 12.81 14.79
N PRO A 269 -4.12 13.57 15.25
CA PRO A 269 -4.88 13.48 16.52
C PRO A 269 -5.75 12.22 16.55
N ARG A 270 -5.65 11.45 17.63
CA ARG A 270 -6.23 10.10 17.71
C ARG A 270 -7.73 10.04 17.41
N ASP A 271 -8.51 10.96 17.95
CA ASP A 271 -9.98 10.97 17.74
C ASP A 271 -10.36 11.19 16.27
N PHE A 272 -9.51 11.87 15.52
CA PHE A 272 -9.72 12.08 14.10
C PHE A 272 -9.19 10.90 13.26
N MET A 273 -7.99 10.40 13.59
CA MET A 273 -7.26 9.44 12.75
C MET A 273 -7.66 7.97 12.99
N LYS A 274 -8.12 7.60 14.20
CA LYS A 274 -8.37 6.20 14.62
C LYS A 274 -9.29 5.39 13.69
N ALA A 275 -10.15 6.07 12.95
CA ALA A 275 -11.06 5.39 12.02
C ALA A 275 -10.38 4.89 10.75
N ALA A 276 -9.23 5.48 10.38
CA ALA A 276 -8.52 5.21 9.13
C ALA A 276 -7.06 4.76 9.32
N HIS A 277 -6.48 4.98 10.51
CA HIS A 277 -5.08 4.65 10.82
C HIS A 277 -4.97 4.05 12.21
N MET A 278 -4.24 2.97 12.33
CA MET A 278 -3.86 2.35 13.59
C MET A 278 -2.74 3.12 14.27
N ASN A 279 -2.76 3.15 15.60
CA ASN A 279 -1.57 3.45 16.38
C ASN A 279 -0.75 2.15 16.61
N PRO A 280 0.48 2.23 17.12
CA PRO A 280 1.32 1.05 17.32
C PRO A 280 0.68 -0.04 18.20
N GLU A 281 -0.09 0.33 19.21
CA GLU A 281 -0.79 -0.63 20.09
C GLU A 281 -1.89 -1.40 19.34
N GLU A 282 -2.58 -0.72 18.44
CA GLU A 282 -3.58 -1.37 17.58
C GLU A 282 -2.93 -2.20 16.46
N ALA A 283 -1.75 -1.79 15.99
CA ALA A 283 -0.97 -2.59 15.04
C ALA A 283 -0.52 -3.93 15.66
N VAL A 284 -0.14 -3.93 16.94
CA VAL A 284 0.15 -5.18 17.67
C VAL A 284 -1.10 -6.05 17.77
N LYS A 285 -2.29 -5.50 18.05
CA LYS A 285 -3.55 -6.26 18.04
C LYS A 285 -3.87 -6.82 16.65
N ALA A 286 -3.65 -6.04 15.59
CA ALA A 286 -3.84 -6.52 14.22
C ALA A 286 -2.89 -7.67 13.88
N PHE A 287 -1.63 -7.59 14.34
CA PHE A 287 -0.65 -8.67 14.23
C PHE A 287 -1.13 -9.96 14.92
N GLU A 288 -1.65 -9.85 16.14
CA GLU A 288 -2.23 -10.97 16.88
C GLU A 288 -3.51 -11.50 16.21
N ASP A 289 -4.40 -10.63 15.74
CA ASP A 289 -5.65 -11.01 15.07
C ASP A 289 -5.41 -11.72 13.73
N LEU A 290 -4.38 -11.32 12.99
CA LEU A 290 -3.89 -12.03 11.80
C LEU A 290 -3.22 -13.35 12.16
N GLN A 291 -2.82 -13.54 13.42
CA GLN A 291 -1.97 -14.65 13.88
C GLN A 291 -0.70 -14.74 13.02
N ALA A 292 -0.16 -13.59 12.62
CA ALA A 292 1.01 -13.51 11.76
C ALA A 292 2.24 -14.08 12.49
N LYS A 293 3.07 -14.82 11.77
CA LYS A 293 4.27 -15.40 12.37
C LYS A 293 5.37 -14.35 12.57
N TYR A 294 5.47 -13.40 11.64
CA TYR A 294 6.38 -12.27 11.66
C TYR A 294 5.69 -11.00 11.15
N GLY A 295 6.16 -9.83 11.60
CA GLY A 295 5.66 -8.53 11.19
C GLY A 295 6.77 -7.55 10.85
N VAL A 296 6.51 -6.69 9.87
CA VAL A 296 7.29 -5.49 9.54
C VAL A 296 6.41 -4.28 9.70
N ALA A 297 6.86 -3.31 10.48
CA ALA A 297 6.18 -2.04 10.66
C ALA A 297 6.41 -1.13 9.45
N ILE A 298 5.34 -0.56 8.92
CA ILE A 298 5.36 0.38 7.80
C ILE A 298 4.67 1.69 8.14
N HIS A 299 4.66 2.64 7.20
CA HIS A 299 3.92 3.91 7.27
C HIS A 299 4.37 4.83 8.39
N TRP A 300 5.67 4.92 8.66
CA TRP A 300 6.26 5.82 9.65
C TRP A 300 7.57 6.41 9.14
N GLY A 301 8.07 7.47 9.75
CA GLY A 301 9.43 7.99 9.51
C GLY A 301 9.73 8.57 8.13
N THR A 302 8.85 8.44 7.14
CA THR A 302 9.09 8.86 5.75
C THR A 302 8.50 10.22 5.43
N PHE A 303 7.21 10.41 5.66
CA PHE A 303 6.49 11.68 5.46
C PHE A 303 5.86 12.14 6.76
N LYS A 304 5.89 13.44 7.00
CA LYS A 304 5.15 14.03 8.12
C LYS A 304 3.71 14.29 7.70
N LEU A 305 2.84 13.34 7.97
CA LEU A 305 1.43 13.38 7.59
C LEU A 305 0.52 13.92 8.70
N THR A 306 0.90 13.71 9.95
CA THR A 306 0.08 13.90 11.16
C THR A 306 0.85 14.61 12.27
N THR A 307 0.31 14.67 13.49
CA THR A 307 0.86 15.51 14.56
C THR A 307 1.75 14.79 15.56
N GLU A 308 1.76 13.44 15.59
CA GLU A 308 2.71 12.68 16.40
C GLU A 308 4.16 12.95 16.00
N ARG A 309 5.11 12.73 16.90
CA ARG A 309 6.53 12.78 16.55
C ARG A 309 6.86 11.65 15.58
N MET A 310 7.74 11.90 14.61
CA MET A 310 8.07 10.90 13.60
C MET A 310 8.88 9.72 14.16
N ASP A 311 9.60 9.93 15.26
CA ASP A 311 10.38 8.92 15.97
C ASP A 311 9.59 8.14 17.06
N GLU A 312 8.37 8.56 17.36
CA GLU A 312 7.54 7.94 18.39
C GLU A 312 7.01 6.53 18.02
N PRO A 313 6.59 6.26 16.75
CA PRO A 313 5.94 5.00 16.42
C PRO A 313 6.76 3.74 16.74
N PRO A 314 8.06 3.63 16.41
CA PRO A 314 8.88 2.46 16.79
C PRO A 314 8.99 2.24 18.30
N ASP A 315 9.13 3.32 19.06
CA ASP A 315 9.22 3.24 20.52
C ASP A 315 7.93 2.75 21.15
N ARG A 316 6.78 3.19 20.64
CA ARG A 316 5.46 2.72 21.08
C ARG A 316 5.23 1.27 20.67
N LEU A 317 5.64 0.87 19.45
CA LEU A 317 5.60 -0.53 19.02
C LEU A 317 6.39 -1.42 20.00
N LEU A 318 7.64 -1.06 20.29
CA LEU A 318 8.49 -1.82 21.19
C LEU A 318 7.87 -1.96 22.59
N ARG A 319 7.31 -0.88 23.14
CA ARG A 319 6.59 -0.92 24.43
C ARG A 319 5.38 -1.83 24.39
N SER A 320 4.54 -1.72 23.34
CA SER A 320 3.34 -2.54 23.19
C SER A 320 3.68 -4.03 23.04
N LEU A 321 4.71 -4.37 22.27
CA LEU A 321 5.17 -5.76 22.14
C LEU A 321 5.64 -6.32 23.49
N LYS A 322 6.39 -5.53 24.27
CA LYS A 322 6.83 -5.91 25.61
C LYS A 322 5.66 -6.17 26.55
N ASP A 323 4.66 -5.28 26.53
CA ASP A 323 3.46 -5.41 27.38
C ASP A 323 2.65 -6.67 27.01
N GLN A 324 2.60 -7.04 25.75
CA GLN A 324 1.97 -8.28 25.25
C GLN A 324 2.89 -9.52 25.32
N ARG A 325 4.14 -9.36 25.78
CA ARG A 325 5.15 -10.43 25.84
C ARG A 325 5.48 -11.04 24.48
N ILE A 326 5.39 -10.25 23.42
CA ILE A 326 5.79 -10.63 22.06
C ILE A 326 7.25 -10.25 21.86
N PRO A 327 8.13 -11.18 21.49
CA PRO A 327 9.53 -10.87 21.20
C PRO A 327 9.65 -9.88 20.03
N TYR A 328 10.58 -8.91 20.13
CA TYR A 328 10.76 -7.87 19.10
C TYR A 328 11.14 -8.45 17.73
N ASP A 329 11.86 -9.57 17.69
CA ASP A 329 12.20 -10.28 16.45
C ASP A 329 10.96 -10.88 15.72
N LYS A 330 9.80 -10.88 16.36
CA LYS A 330 8.53 -11.28 15.74
C LYS A 330 7.83 -10.15 15.00
N PHE A 331 7.97 -8.90 15.47
CA PHE A 331 7.40 -7.75 14.80
C PHE A 331 8.37 -6.56 14.91
N ARG A 332 9.02 -6.22 13.80
CA ARG A 332 10.13 -5.27 13.75
C ARG A 332 9.75 -3.97 13.07
N ALA A 333 10.24 -2.86 13.60
CA ALA A 333 10.38 -1.61 12.87
C ALA A 333 11.80 -1.57 12.28
N LEU A 334 11.90 -1.78 10.97
CA LEU A 334 13.17 -1.75 10.25
C LEU A 334 13.60 -0.31 9.99
N SER A 335 14.91 -0.07 9.83
CA SER A 335 15.42 1.17 9.26
C SER A 335 15.06 1.27 7.76
N HIS A 336 15.02 2.47 7.20
CA HIS A 336 14.87 2.65 5.76
C HIS A 336 16.03 1.97 5.02
N GLY A 337 15.74 1.07 4.09
CA GLY A 337 16.75 0.27 3.38
C GLY A 337 17.22 -0.99 4.12
N GLU A 338 16.83 -1.17 5.39
CA GLU A 338 17.22 -2.38 6.12
C GLU A 338 16.64 -3.62 5.46
N LYS A 339 17.54 -4.54 5.13
CA LYS A 339 17.22 -5.88 4.65
C LYS A 339 17.06 -6.82 5.84
N TRP A 340 15.97 -7.52 5.89
CA TRP A 340 15.75 -8.58 6.86
C TRP A 340 15.73 -9.93 6.17
N ASP A 341 16.80 -10.69 6.32
CA ASP A 341 16.87 -12.09 5.89
C ASP A 341 15.92 -12.89 6.76
N ALA A 342 14.91 -13.40 6.13
CA ALA A 342 13.74 -13.89 6.82
C ALA A 342 14.05 -15.16 7.65
N PRO A 343 13.75 -15.15 8.96
CA PRO A 343 13.84 -16.37 9.78
C PRO A 343 12.77 -17.41 9.40
N PHE A 344 11.94 -17.10 8.42
CA PHE A 344 10.86 -17.95 7.92
C PHE A 344 11.31 -18.81 6.71
N VAL A 345 12.44 -18.52 6.11
CA VAL A 345 13.04 -19.40 5.10
C VAL A 345 13.78 -20.49 5.83
N LYS A 346 13.31 -21.73 5.76
CA LYS A 346 14.11 -22.86 6.22
C LYS A 346 15.38 -22.88 5.37
N LYS A 347 16.54 -22.54 5.97
CA LYS A 347 17.82 -22.87 5.35
C LYS A 347 17.81 -24.39 5.11
N MET A 348 17.72 -24.78 3.84
CA MET A 348 17.93 -26.17 3.45
C MET A 348 19.35 -26.61 3.79
#